data_af0b02cdc4d85bd6227c94c0e361f769
#
_entry.id   af0b02cdc4d85bd6227c94c0e361f769
#
_cell.length_a   1.000
_cell.length_b   1.000
_cell.length_c   1.000
_cell.angle_alpha   90.00
_cell.angle_beta   90.00
_cell.angle_gamma   90.00
#
_symmetry.space_group_name_H-M   'P 1'
#
loop_
_entity.id
_entity.type
_entity.pdbx_description
1 polymer ?
#
loop_
_entity_poly.entity_id
_entity_poly.type
_entity_poly.pdbx_seq_one_letter_code
_entity_poly.pdbx_strand_id
1 'polypeptide(L)'
;MEAVINFFTGTLNTVAWLYIFLPCTIVGGLYLTIRNRGIQFTRFGYAMKNTVGKMFQKQEAGAGAVTPLQAVTTALAATVGTGNIVGTSQAIALGGYGAVFWLWLAALLGMMIKYSEVTLSIRYRERDAKGDWVGGPMYYVKNGLGKHWQWVGVLFCVFAAIASFGIGNMSQVNSIVGSLNDAIDAFIPAAEGERKLLNFVFGVVIAALIGVILFGGIKRIGAVAEKLVPVMSIFYIIFALVVIFGHVGNIGPAFGKIFATAFTPKALGGAASGIALKQTIVWGLRRSAFSNEAGLGSAAIAHAAADTKSPVQQGLYGIFEVFADTIVICTLTALTIICSGVDITFGQKVGSELITAAFATMFGQKFASVFVALALMLFAFTTILGWSLYGSRCVQYLFGLKVSKVYQVLFIIIVVVGAVASLDVVWDIADTFNGLMAIPNFIALFALSGVVAKLTKEYFFDKNKLTK
;
A
#
# COMPACT_ATOMS: atom_id res chain seq x y z
N MET A 1 -31.66 -5.61 2.94
CA MET A 1 -30.38 -4.99 3.28
C MET A 1 -29.26 -6.02 3.33
N GLU A 2 -29.40 -7.12 4.06
CA GLU A 2 -28.41 -8.21 4.14
C GLU A 2 -28.01 -8.80 2.77
N ALA A 3 -28.96 -9.08 1.87
CA ALA A 3 -28.66 -9.60 0.54
C ALA A 3 -27.76 -8.65 -0.29
N VAL A 4 -27.93 -7.34 -0.15
CA VAL A 4 -27.10 -6.33 -0.82
C VAL A 4 -25.70 -6.30 -0.22
N ILE A 5 -25.60 -6.32 1.12
CA ILE A 5 -24.31 -6.38 1.83
C ILE A 5 -23.57 -7.65 1.40
N ASN A 6 -24.21 -8.82 1.46
CA ASN A 6 -23.62 -10.10 1.06
C ASN A 6 -23.19 -10.14 -0.41
N PHE A 7 -23.92 -9.46 -1.30
CA PHE A 7 -23.50 -9.31 -2.69
C PHE A 7 -22.18 -8.53 -2.80
N PHE A 8 -22.06 -7.39 -2.12
CA PHE A 8 -20.85 -6.57 -2.17
C PHE A 8 -19.67 -7.26 -1.46
N THR A 9 -19.86 -7.75 -0.24
CA THR A 9 -18.78 -8.29 0.60
C THR A 9 -18.39 -9.73 0.23
N GLY A 10 -19.29 -10.48 -0.36
CA GLY A 10 -19.07 -11.87 -0.79
C GLY A 10 -18.80 -11.98 -2.29
N THR A 11 -19.87 -11.92 -3.09
CA THR A 11 -19.78 -12.22 -4.52
C THR A 11 -18.89 -11.23 -5.27
N LEU A 12 -19.15 -9.93 -5.15
CA LEU A 12 -18.43 -8.89 -5.89
C LEU A 12 -16.97 -8.78 -5.43
N ASN A 13 -16.71 -8.91 -4.12
CA ASN A 13 -15.35 -8.96 -3.58
C ASN A 13 -14.57 -10.13 -4.16
N THR A 14 -15.17 -11.33 -4.18
CA THR A 14 -14.55 -12.53 -4.76
C THR A 14 -14.24 -12.34 -6.25
N VAL A 15 -15.19 -11.78 -7.02
CA VAL A 15 -14.99 -11.50 -8.44
C VAL A 15 -13.85 -10.50 -8.64
N ALA A 16 -13.86 -9.38 -7.92
CA ALA A 16 -12.87 -8.33 -8.06
C ALA A 16 -11.45 -8.82 -7.74
N TRP A 17 -11.28 -9.51 -6.60
CA TRP A 17 -9.97 -9.96 -6.14
C TRP A 17 -9.53 -11.26 -6.81
N LEU A 18 -10.32 -12.33 -6.68
CA LEU A 18 -9.89 -13.67 -7.07
C LEU A 18 -9.90 -13.89 -8.58
N TYR A 19 -10.95 -13.41 -9.26
CA TYR A 19 -11.12 -13.73 -10.69
C TYR A 19 -10.56 -12.64 -11.63
N ILE A 20 -10.36 -11.41 -11.14
CA ILE A 20 -9.85 -10.32 -11.97
C ILE A 20 -8.47 -9.87 -11.49
N PHE A 21 -8.37 -9.37 -10.26
CA PHE A 21 -7.13 -8.75 -9.77
C PHE A 21 -5.94 -9.73 -9.75
N LEU A 22 -6.11 -10.91 -9.14
CA LEU A 22 -4.99 -11.85 -9.02
C LEU A 22 -4.50 -12.37 -10.37
N PRO A 23 -5.35 -12.80 -11.33
CA PRO A 23 -4.90 -13.14 -12.68
C PRO A 23 -4.24 -11.97 -13.40
N CYS A 24 -4.80 -10.76 -13.32
CA CYS A 24 -4.21 -9.58 -13.94
C CYS A 24 -2.84 -9.24 -13.33
N THR A 25 -2.66 -9.42 -12.03
CA THR A 25 -1.37 -9.20 -11.37
C THR A 25 -0.32 -10.21 -11.85
N ILE A 26 -0.67 -11.50 -11.90
CA ILE A 26 0.27 -12.55 -12.32
C ILE A 26 0.55 -12.45 -13.82
N VAL A 27 -0.50 -12.56 -14.64
CA VAL A 27 -0.36 -12.59 -16.10
C VAL A 27 0.08 -11.23 -16.64
N GLY A 28 -0.53 -10.16 -16.14
CA GLY A 28 -0.20 -8.80 -16.55
C GLY A 28 1.17 -8.36 -16.09
N GLY A 29 1.55 -8.67 -14.85
CA GLY A 29 2.89 -8.41 -14.35
C GLY A 29 3.97 -9.16 -15.12
N LEU A 30 3.72 -10.42 -15.45
CA LEU A 30 4.62 -11.22 -16.30
C LEU A 30 4.70 -10.64 -17.74
N TYR A 31 3.56 -10.33 -18.34
CA TYR A 31 3.49 -9.70 -19.66
C TYR A 31 4.27 -8.39 -19.73
N LEU A 32 4.06 -7.49 -18.75
CA LEU A 32 4.79 -6.22 -18.68
C LEU A 32 6.28 -6.43 -18.40
N THR A 33 6.64 -7.43 -17.60
CA THR A 33 8.04 -7.82 -17.34
C THR A 33 8.74 -8.24 -18.62
N ILE A 34 8.15 -9.15 -19.39
CA ILE A 34 8.72 -9.64 -20.66
C ILE A 34 8.83 -8.49 -21.66
N ARG A 35 7.76 -7.71 -21.81
CA ARG A 35 7.70 -6.61 -22.78
C ARG A 35 8.71 -5.51 -22.51
N ASN A 36 9.04 -5.26 -21.23
CA ASN A 36 10.04 -4.28 -20.82
C ASN A 36 11.41 -4.91 -20.50
N ARG A 37 11.68 -6.14 -20.98
CA ARG A 37 12.97 -6.84 -20.83
C ARG A 37 13.42 -7.05 -19.39
N GLY A 38 12.48 -7.20 -18.46
CA GLY A 38 12.75 -7.49 -17.06
C GLY A 38 13.63 -6.43 -16.37
N ILE A 39 13.41 -5.13 -16.64
CA ILE A 39 14.26 -4.05 -16.09
C ILE A 39 14.25 -4.02 -14.56
N GLN A 40 13.21 -4.48 -13.90
CA GLN A 40 13.16 -4.62 -12.45
C GLN A 40 14.23 -5.60 -11.91
N PHE A 41 14.77 -6.47 -12.76
CA PHE A 41 15.89 -7.37 -12.44
C PHE A 41 17.18 -6.92 -13.11
N THR A 42 17.14 -6.71 -14.44
CA THR A 42 18.33 -6.43 -15.26
C THR A 42 18.92 -5.02 -15.01
N ARG A 43 18.10 -4.10 -14.54
CA ARG A 43 18.49 -2.71 -14.23
C ARG A 43 18.21 -2.33 -12.77
N PHE A 44 18.04 -3.31 -11.89
CA PHE A 44 17.73 -3.07 -10.47
C PHE A 44 18.79 -2.19 -9.79
N GLY A 45 20.07 -2.50 -9.95
CA GLY A 45 21.15 -1.67 -9.39
C GLY A 45 21.13 -0.23 -9.92
N TYR A 46 20.80 -0.04 -11.20
CA TYR A 46 20.61 1.29 -11.78
C TYR A 46 19.41 2.01 -11.16
N ALA A 47 18.28 1.30 -10.97
CA ALA A 47 17.10 1.84 -10.31
C ALA A 47 17.43 2.30 -8.89
N MET A 48 18.08 1.47 -8.08
CA MET A 48 18.46 1.81 -6.70
C MET A 48 19.42 3.00 -6.64
N LYS A 49 20.43 3.05 -7.51
CA LYS A 49 21.37 4.18 -7.59
C LYS A 49 20.68 5.51 -7.93
N ASN A 50 19.68 5.46 -8.82
CA ASN A 50 18.97 6.67 -9.30
C ASN A 50 17.72 7.02 -8.46
N THR A 51 17.38 6.22 -7.46
CA THR A 51 16.30 6.49 -6.50
C THR A 51 16.89 6.71 -5.11
N VAL A 52 17.26 5.65 -4.39
CA VAL A 52 17.85 5.73 -3.04
C VAL A 52 19.13 6.58 -3.03
N GLY A 53 20.02 6.38 -4.01
CA GLY A 53 21.27 7.14 -4.10
C GLY A 53 21.10 8.64 -4.29
N LYS A 54 19.89 9.10 -4.66
CA LYS A 54 19.56 10.52 -4.80
C LYS A 54 18.71 11.06 -3.65
N MET A 55 18.28 10.24 -2.71
CA MET A 55 17.43 10.65 -1.58
C MET A 55 18.09 11.72 -0.69
N PHE A 56 19.42 11.70 -0.59
CA PHE A 56 20.18 12.65 0.24
C PHE A 56 20.65 13.90 -0.52
N GLN A 57 20.31 14.01 -1.81
CA GLN A 57 20.64 15.20 -2.61
C GLN A 57 19.53 16.22 -2.46
N LYS A 58 19.90 17.49 -2.15
CA LYS A 58 18.94 18.58 -2.16
C LYS A 58 18.39 18.76 -3.57
N GLN A 59 17.08 18.67 -3.70
CA GLN A 59 16.35 18.89 -4.93
C GLN A 59 15.33 20.01 -4.68
N GLU A 60 15.21 20.92 -5.63
CA GLU A 60 14.18 21.94 -5.62
C GLU A 60 13.13 21.60 -6.68
N ALA A 61 11.87 21.81 -6.37
CA ALA A 61 10.77 21.62 -7.30
C ALA A 61 10.28 22.95 -7.85
N GLY A 62 9.97 22.98 -9.12
CA GLY A 62 9.36 24.12 -9.76
C GLY A 62 7.94 24.41 -9.28
N ALA A 63 7.35 25.49 -9.78
CA ALA A 63 5.99 25.88 -9.43
C ALA A 63 4.97 24.79 -9.79
N GLY A 64 4.07 24.47 -8.86
CA GLY A 64 3.03 23.46 -9.07
C GLY A 64 3.53 22.01 -9.09
N ALA A 65 4.77 21.76 -8.66
CA ALA A 65 5.38 20.44 -8.56
C ALA A 65 5.90 20.16 -7.15
N VAL A 66 6.25 18.89 -6.90
CA VAL A 66 7.01 18.43 -5.74
C VAL A 66 8.28 17.74 -6.22
N THR A 67 9.29 17.57 -5.36
CA THR A 67 10.50 16.84 -5.77
C THR A 67 10.17 15.37 -6.07
N PRO A 68 10.95 14.66 -6.92
CA PRO A 68 10.79 13.22 -7.11
C PRO A 68 10.81 12.42 -5.81
N LEU A 69 11.60 12.84 -4.83
CA LEU A 69 11.64 12.26 -3.49
C LEU A 69 10.32 12.49 -2.74
N GLN A 70 9.79 13.72 -2.72
CA GLN A 70 8.50 14.02 -2.09
C GLN A 70 7.35 13.22 -2.74
N ALA A 71 7.39 13.03 -4.06
CA ALA A 71 6.40 12.24 -4.77
C ALA A 71 6.44 10.77 -4.35
N VAL A 72 7.63 10.15 -4.31
CA VAL A 72 7.77 8.74 -3.91
C VAL A 72 7.50 8.56 -2.42
N THR A 73 7.94 9.47 -1.55
CA THR A 73 7.64 9.36 -0.11
C THR A 73 6.15 9.59 0.18
N THR A 74 5.46 10.40 -0.63
CA THR A 74 4.00 10.52 -0.55
C THR A 74 3.31 9.22 -1.00
N ALA A 75 3.81 8.54 -2.03
CA ALA A 75 3.32 7.23 -2.44
C ALA A 75 3.62 6.16 -1.38
N LEU A 76 4.86 6.12 -0.86
CA LEU A 76 5.23 5.25 0.26
C LEU A 76 4.44 5.55 1.53
N ALA A 77 4.07 6.80 1.79
CA ALA A 77 3.21 7.15 2.92
C ALA A 77 1.83 6.49 2.82
N ALA A 78 1.30 6.33 1.60
CA ALA A 78 0.04 5.64 1.38
C ALA A 78 0.19 4.12 1.46
N THR A 79 1.29 3.57 0.94
CA THR A 79 1.51 2.12 0.83
C THR A 79 2.07 1.50 2.11
N VAL A 80 3.04 2.16 2.77
CA VAL A 80 3.62 1.67 4.04
C VAL A 80 2.68 2.02 5.20
N GLY A 81 1.75 1.10 5.48
CA GLY A 81 0.66 1.27 6.42
C GLY A 81 0.40 0.01 7.26
N THR A 82 -0.85 -0.15 7.69
CA THR A 82 -1.28 -1.35 8.43
C THR A 82 -1.08 -2.64 7.62
N GLY A 83 -1.04 -2.54 6.27
CA GLY A 83 -0.79 -3.67 5.37
C GLY A 83 0.53 -4.38 5.63
N ASN A 84 1.59 -3.64 5.91
CA ASN A 84 2.92 -4.18 6.15
C ASN A 84 3.04 -4.94 7.49
N ILE A 85 2.29 -4.55 8.48
CA ILE A 85 2.33 -5.11 9.84
C ILE A 85 1.18 -6.11 10.02
N VAL A 86 -0.05 -5.60 10.11
CA VAL A 86 -1.26 -6.42 10.33
C VAL A 86 -1.57 -7.27 9.09
N GLY A 87 -1.47 -6.71 7.88
CA GLY A 87 -1.73 -7.43 6.65
C GLY A 87 -0.80 -8.62 6.44
N THR A 88 0.49 -8.46 6.73
CA THR A 88 1.48 -9.55 6.67
C THR A 88 1.21 -10.61 7.75
N SER A 89 0.84 -10.20 8.96
CA SER A 89 0.42 -11.11 10.03
C SER A 89 -0.79 -11.94 9.60
N GLN A 90 -1.78 -11.32 8.97
CA GLN A 90 -2.96 -12.00 8.43
C GLN A 90 -2.62 -12.92 7.25
N ALA A 91 -1.66 -12.56 6.38
CA ALA A 91 -1.22 -13.45 5.31
C ALA A 91 -0.69 -14.77 5.88
N ILE A 92 0.10 -14.71 6.97
CA ILE A 92 0.63 -15.88 7.64
C ILE A 92 -0.48 -16.66 8.37
N ALA A 93 -1.32 -15.98 9.13
CA ALA A 93 -2.37 -16.63 9.91
C ALA A 93 -3.43 -17.31 9.04
N LEU A 94 -3.84 -16.69 7.92
CA LEU A 94 -4.90 -17.18 7.04
C LEU A 94 -4.39 -18.01 5.85
N GLY A 95 -3.16 -17.75 5.41
CA GLY A 95 -2.55 -18.40 4.25
C GLY A 95 -1.39 -19.36 4.58
N GLY A 96 -0.98 -19.43 5.86
CA GLY A 96 0.17 -20.22 6.28
C GLY A 96 1.50 -19.55 5.94
N TYR A 97 2.60 -20.16 6.36
CA TYR A 97 3.95 -19.62 6.09
C TYR A 97 4.25 -19.46 4.60
N GLY A 98 3.73 -20.33 3.76
CA GLY A 98 3.91 -20.26 2.30
C GLY A 98 3.30 -19.02 1.64
N ALA A 99 2.36 -18.35 2.30
CA ALA A 99 1.79 -17.09 1.80
C ALA A 99 2.87 -16.00 1.62
N VAL A 100 3.96 -16.06 2.40
CA VAL A 100 5.09 -15.13 2.28
C VAL A 100 5.81 -15.29 0.93
N PHE A 101 5.97 -16.53 0.42
CA PHE A 101 6.51 -16.77 -0.91
C PHE A 101 5.67 -16.10 -2.01
N TRP A 102 4.34 -16.27 -1.93
CA TRP A 102 3.41 -15.69 -2.91
C TRP A 102 3.34 -14.17 -2.80
N LEU A 103 3.52 -13.63 -1.60
CA LEU A 103 3.67 -12.20 -1.35
C LEU A 103 4.91 -11.64 -2.07
N TRP A 104 6.07 -12.33 -2.00
CA TRP A 104 7.26 -11.95 -2.74
C TRP A 104 7.08 -12.03 -4.25
N LEU A 105 6.49 -13.12 -4.74
CA LEU A 105 6.24 -13.28 -6.18
C LEU A 105 5.35 -12.15 -6.72
N ALA A 106 4.29 -11.82 -6.00
CA ALA A 106 3.41 -10.70 -6.35
C ALA A 106 4.17 -9.36 -6.37
N ALA A 107 5.06 -9.12 -5.39
CA ALA A 107 5.86 -7.91 -5.34
C ALA A 107 6.84 -7.82 -6.52
N LEU A 108 7.53 -8.91 -6.87
CA LEU A 108 8.44 -8.93 -8.02
C LEU A 108 7.74 -8.60 -9.33
N LEU A 109 6.52 -9.11 -9.53
CA LEU A 109 5.68 -8.76 -10.69
C LEU A 109 5.10 -7.35 -10.53
N GLY A 110 4.71 -6.99 -9.32
CA GLY A 110 4.18 -5.69 -8.95
C GLY A 110 5.15 -4.53 -9.23
N MET A 111 6.46 -4.75 -9.09
CA MET A 111 7.46 -3.74 -9.47
C MET A 111 7.30 -3.27 -10.91
N MET A 112 7.02 -4.19 -11.84
CA MET A 112 6.85 -3.83 -13.24
C MET A 112 5.50 -3.19 -13.52
N ILE A 113 4.46 -3.62 -12.82
CA ILE A 113 3.14 -2.99 -12.88
C ILE A 113 3.25 -1.54 -12.38
N LYS A 114 3.80 -1.33 -11.19
CA LYS A 114 3.99 0.00 -10.59
C LYS A 114 4.86 0.91 -11.46
N TYR A 115 5.96 0.38 -12.00
CA TYR A 115 6.79 1.09 -12.97
C TYR A 115 5.97 1.61 -14.15
N SER A 116 5.09 0.76 -14.69
CA SER A 116 4.25 1.12 -15.84
C SER A 116 3.22 2.19 -15.48
N GLU A 117 2.56 2.06 -14.31
CA GLU A 117 1.61 3.04 -13.77
C GLU A 117 2.25 4.42 -13.65
N VAL A 118 3.41 4.49 -12.99
CA VAL A 118 4.15 5.73 -12.76
C VAL A 118 4.64 6.34 -14.08
N THR A 119 5.19 5.52 -14.98
CA THR A 119 5.65 5.97 -16.29
C THR A 119 4.51 6.58 -17.11
N LEU A 120 3.33 5.94 -17.15
CA LEU A 120 2.16 6.46 -17.84
C LEU A 120 1.62 7.72 -17.16
N SER A 121 1.64 7.77 -15.84
CA SER A 121 1.17 8.94 -15.09
C SER A 121 1.97 10.18 -15.44
N ILE A 122 3.30 10.10 -15.47
CA ILE A 122 4.16 11.23 -15.88
C ILE A 122 3.97 11.56 -17.37
N ARG A 123 3.80 10.56 -18.24
CA ARG A 123 3.65 10.78 -19.69
C ARG A 123 2.37 11.53 -20.03
N TYR A 124 1.28 11.28 -19.29
CA TYR A 124 -0.06 11.78 -19.62
C TYR A 124 -0.65 12.76 -18.60
N ARG A 125 0.17 13.25 -17.65
CA ARG A 125 -0.26 14.25 -16.68
C ARG A 125 -0.63 15.58 -17.32
N GLU A 126 -1.44 16.36 -16.61
CA GLU A 126 -1.89 17.69 -16.99
C GLU A 126 -1.60 18.70 -15.87
N ARG A 127 -1.77 19.98 -16.15
CA ARG A 127 -1.82 21.02 -15.12
C ARG A 127 -3.28 21.34 -14.80
N ASP A 128 -3.60 21.42 -13.51
CA ASP A 128 -4.91 21.85 -13.07
C ASP A 128 -5.07 23.40 -13.14
N ALA A 129 -6.26 23.89 -12.79
CA ALA A 129 -6.56 25.31 -12.79
C ALA A 129 -5.70 26.17 -11.85
N LYS A 130 -4.96 25.55 -10.90
CA LYS A 130 -4.00 26.20 -10.02
C LYS A 130 -2.57 26.12 -10.53
N GLY A 131 -2.35 25.43 -11.65
CA GLY A 131 -1.03 25.15 -12.19
C GLY A 131 -0.31 23.97 -11.56
N ASP A 132 -0.96 23.20 -10.69
CA ASP A 132 -0.38 21.99 -10.10
C ASP A 132 -0.43 20.82 -11.09
N TRP A 133 0.62 19.97 -11.08
CA TRP A 133 0.59 18.73 -11.84
C TRP A 133 -0.39 17.74 -11.26
N VAL A 134 -1.25 17.17 -12.13
CA VAL A 134 -2.25 16.16 -11.83
C VAL A 134 -2.14 15.02 -12.84
N GLY A 135 -2.29 13.79 -12.37
CA GLY A 135 -2.20 12.59 -13.21
C GLY A 135 -2.78 11.38 -12.49
N GLY A 136 -2.46 10.20 -13.00
CA GLY A 136 -2.99 8.93 -12.53
C GLY A 136 -3.85 8.25 -13.58
N PRO A 137 -4.53 7.13 -13.26
CA PRO A 137 -5.31 6.33 -14.20
C PRO A 137 -6.30 7.13 -15.04
N MET A 138 -7.05 8.03 -14.42
CA MET A 138 -8.03 8.86 -15.11
C MET A 138 -7.42 9.73 -16.20
N TYR A 139 -6.18 10.21 -16.03
CA TYR A 139 -5.50 11.05 -17.01
C TYR A 139 -4.84 10.24 -18.12
N TYR A 140 -4.20 9.10 -17.82
CA TYR A 140 -3.66 8.29 -18.91
C TYR A 140 -4.73 7.53 -19.69
N VAL A 141 -5.91 7.28 -19.11
CA VAL A 141 -7.10 6.87 -19.87
C VAL A 141 -7.55 8.01 -20.78
N LYS A 142 -7.78 9.20 -20.24
CA LYS A 142 -8.25 10.37 -20.99
C LYS A 142 -7.32 10.72 -22.16
N ASN A 143 -6.01 10.83 -21.89
CA ASN A 143 -5.03 11.35 -22.85
C ASN A 143 -4.34 10.26 -23.68
N GLY A 144 -4.33 9.03 -23.19
CA GLY A 144 -3.70 7.91 -23.87
C GLY A 144 -4.67 7.08 -24.71
N LEU A 145 -5.89 6.82 -24.21
CA LEU A 145 -6.90 6.02 -24.92
C LEU A 145 -7.93 6.91 -25.67
N GLY A 146 -8.04 8.17 -25.28
CA GLY A 146 -8.92 9.13 -25.95
C GLY A 146 -10.34 9.18 -25.39
N LYS A 147 -11.19 10.03 -26.01
CA LYS A 147 -12.51 10.42 -25.48
C LYS A 147 -13.48 9.25 -25.27
N HIS A 148 -13.46 8.25 -26.15
CA HIS A 148 -14.37 7.10 -26.06
C HIS A 148 -14.13 6.23 -24.81
N TRP A 149 -12.93 6.29 -24.22
CA TRP A 149 -12.54 5.51 -23.05
C TRP A 149 -12.64 6.30 -21.74
N GLN A 150 -13.06 7.57 -21.75
CA GLN A 150 -13.10 8.40 -20.54
C GLN A 150 -13.95 7.81 -19.41
N TRP A 151 -15.00 7.05 -19.76
CA TRP A 151 -15.83 6.35 -18.77
C TRP A 151 -15.03 5.40 -17.88
N VAL A 152 -13.95 4.78 -18.41
CA VAL A 152 -13.04 3.93 -17.63
C VAL A 152 -12.31 4.76 -16.55
N GLY A 153 -11.85 5.95 -16.91
CA GLY A 153 -11.24 6.89 -15.97
C GLY A 153 -12.22 7.41 -14.91
N VAL A 154 -13.49 7.63 -15.30
CA VAL A 154 -14.57 8.00 -14.38
C VAL A 154 -14.84 6.87 -13.38
N LEU A 155 -14.96 5.62 -13.84
CA LEU A 155 -15.15 4.45 -12.97
C LEU A 155 -13.98 4.29 -11.98
N PHE A 156 -12.74 4.45 -12.45
CA PHE A 156 -11.58 4.46 -11.57
C PHE A 156 -11.74 5.48 -10.45
N CYS A 157 -12.08 6.73 -10.79
CA CYS A 157 -12.24 7.80 -9.81
C CYS A 157 -13.36 7.54 -8.80
N VAL A 158 -14.50 6.99 -9.25
CA VAL A 158 -15.61 6.63 -8.36
C VAL A 158 -15.16 5.56 -7.36
N PHE A 159 -14.56 4.47 -7.84
CA PHE A 159 -14.12 3.39 -6.98
C PHE A 159 -13.02 3.84 -6.02
N ALA A 160 -12.03 4.59 -6.49
CA ALA A 160 -10.94 5.11 -5.67
C ALA A 160 -11.43 6.10 -4.60
N ALA A 161 -12.39 6.98 -4.92
CA ALA A 161 -12.96 7.91 -3.97
C ALA A 161 -13.72 7.21 -2.84
N ILE A 162 -14.45 6.12 -3.15
CA ILE A 162 -15.15 5.31 -2.15
C ILE A 162 -14.13 4.48 -1.34
N ALA A 163 -13.19 3.80 -1.99
CA ALA A 163 -12.15 3.00 -1.33
C ALA A 163 -11.34 3.84 -0.34
N SER A 164 -11.07 5.11 -0.66
CA SER A 164 -10.27 5.97 0.20
C SER A 164 -10.92 6.25 1.56
N PHE A 165 -12.25 6.31 1.66
CA PHE A 165 -12.94 6.44 2.95
C PHE A 165 -12.80 5.20 3.82
N GLY A 166 -12.81 4.01 3.24
CA GLY A 166 -12.68 2.75 3.97
C GLY A 166 -11.23 2.36 4.20
N ILE A 167 -10.55 1.88 3.15
CA ILE A 167 -9.18 1.33 3.24
C ILE A 167 -8.16 2.42 3.63
N GLY A 168 -8.29 3.61 3.07
CA GLY A 168 -7.36 4.71 3.28
C GLY A 168 -7.64 5.56 4.51
N ASN A 169 -8.77 5.38 5.19
CA ASN A 169 -9.18 6.20 6.32
C ASN A 169 -9.65 5.35 7.50
N MET A 170 -10.91 4.89 7.47
CA MET A 170 -11.56 4.24 8.63
C MET A 170 -10.77 3.03 9.13
N SER A 171 -10.28 2.18 8.22
CA SER A 171 -9.50 1.00 8.59
C SER A 171 -8.17 1.36 9.25
N GLN A 172 -7.52 2.41 8.79
CA GLN A 172 -6.25 2.87 9.34
C GLN A 172 -6.45 3.43 10.74
N VAL A 173 -7.45 4.31 10.91
CA VAL A 173 -7.77 4.90 12.21
C VAL A 173 -8.18 3.82 13.22
N ASN A 174 -9.02 2.87 12.80
CA ASN A 174 -9.44 1.75 13.65
C ASN A 174 -8.24 0.93 14.13
N SER A 175 -7.28 0.66 13.25
CA SER A 175 -6.04 -0.04 13.62
C SER A 175 -5.16 0.77 14.57
N ILE A 176 -5.08 2.10 14.41
CA ILE A 176 -4.38 2.98 15.36
C ILE A 176 -5.04 2.88 16.75
N VAL A 177 -6.34 3.08 16.79
CA VAL A 177 -7.09 3.10 18.04
C VAL A 177 -7.06 1.73 18.74
N GLY A 178 -7.21 0.65 17.98
CA GLY A 178 -7.08 -0.71 18.49
C GLY A 178 -5.71 -0.95 19.13
N SER A 179 -4.63 -0.63 18.43
CA SER A 179 -3.26 -0.83 18.95
C SER A 179 -2.92 0.08 20.15
N LEU A 180 -3.48 1.30 20.19
CA LEU A 180 -3.36 2.18 21.37
C LEU A 180 -4.11 1.61 22.58
N ASN A 181 -5.29 1.02 22.38
CA ASN A 181 -6.02 0.32 23.44
C ASN A 181 -5.21 -0.88 23.94
N ASP A 182 -4.64 -1.71 23.06
CA ASP A 182 -3.78 -2.83 23.44
C ASP A 182 -2.56 -2.37 24.26
N ALA A 183 -1.97 -1.22 23.91
CA ALA A 183 -0.86 -0.65 24.66
C ALA A 183 -1.29 -0.14 26.04
N ILE A 184 -2.46 0.48 26.16
CA ILE A 184 -3.00 0.94 27.44
C ILE A 184 -3.32 -0.27 28.35
N ASP A 185 -3.97 -1.30 27.79
CA ASP A 185 -4.34 -2.51 28.54
C ASP A 185 -3.14 -3.29 29.08
N ALA A 186 -1.98 -3.17 28.44
CA ALA A 186 -0.74 -3.76 28.94
C ALA A 186 -0.29 -3.16 30.28
N PHE A 187 -0.81 -1.97 30.66
CA PHE A 187 -0.50 -1.30 31.91
C PHE A 187 -1.71 -1.18 32.83
N ILE A 188 -2.86 -0.76 32.33
CA ILE A 188 -4.08 -0.51 33.08
C ILE A 188 -5.27 -0.91 32.21
N PRO A 189 -5.91 -2.05 32.49
CA PRO A 189 -7.12 -2.45 31.78
C PRO A 189 -8.23 -1.41 31.97
N ALA A 190 -8.72 -0.84 30.87
CA ALA A 190 -9.77 0.16 30.90
C ALA A 190 -11.17 -0.49 30.83
N ALA A 191 -12.17 0.10 31.52
CA ALA A 191 -13.55 -0.31 31.38
C ALA A 191 -14.12 0.04 30.00
N GLU A 192 -15.11 -0.73 29.50
CA GLU A 192 -15.66 -0.58 28.14
C GLU A 192 -16.21 0.83 27.86
N GLY A 193 -16.84 1.48 28.85
CA GLY A 193 -17.35 2.85 28.73
C GLY A 193 -16.24 3.89 28.56
N GLU A 194 -15.14 3.70 29.27
CA GLU A 194 -13.96 4.57 29.19
C GLU A 194 -13.26 4.43 27.84
N ARG A 195 -13.23 3.23 27.26
CA ARG A 195 -12.68 2.97 25.92
C ARG A 195 -13.39 3.74 24.82
N LYS A 196 -14.73 3.81 24.85
CA LYS A 196 -15.49 4.57 23.86
C LYS A 196 -15.12 6.06 23.87
N LEU A 197 -14.97 6.63 25.07
CA LEU A 197 -14.54 8.03 25.23
C LEU A 197 -13.09 8.22 24.75
N LEU A 198 -12.17 7.33 25.12
CA LEU A 198 -10.78 7.37 24.68
C LEU A 198 -10.67 7.28 23.16
N ASN A 199 -11.39 6.35 22.54
CA ASN A 199 -11.41 6.17 21.09
C ASN A 199 -11.92 7.44 20.38
N PHE A 200 -12.95 8.08 20.92
CA PHE A 200 -13.44 9.35 20.38
C PHE A 200 -12.38 10.46 20.51
N VAL A 201 -11.71 10.58 21.65
CA VAL A 201 -10.64 11.58 21.86
C VAL A 201 -9.48 11.33 20.91
N PHE A 202 -9.03 10.08 20.77
CA PHE A 202 -8.00 9.73 19.78
C PHE A 202 -8.43 10.08 18.37
N GLY A 203 -9.66 9.75 17.99
CA GLY A 203 -10.22 10.09 16.68
C GLY A 203 -10.21 11.60 16.42
N VAL A 204 -10.60 12.42 17.37
CA VAL A 204 -10.58 13.89 17.26
C VAL A 204 -9.15 14.43 17.13
N VAL A 205 -8.21 13.93 17.93
CA VAL A 205 -6.79 14.37 17.86
C VAL A 205 -6.19 14.01 16.49
N ILE A 206 -6.40 12.77 16.03
CA ILE A 206 -5.91 12.31 14.72
C ILE A 206 -6.55 13.14 13.60
N ALA A 207 -7.87 13.38 13.66
CA ALA A 207 -8.59 14.19 12.67
C ALA A 207 -8.07 15.63 12.61
N ALA A 208 -7.78 16.24 13.77
CA ALA A 208 -7.20 17.59 13.83
C ALA A 208 -5.82 17.65 13.18
N LEU A 209 -4.94 16.69 13.49
CA LEU A 209 -3.60 16.60 12.88
C LEU A 209 -3.68 16.40 11.36
N ILE A 210 -4.55 15.49 10.88
CA ILE A 210 -4.79 15.25 9.46
C ILE A 210 -5.32 16.52 8.80
N GLY A 211 -6.29 17.20 9.42
CA GLY A 211 -6.87 18.42 8.89
C GLY A 211 -5.84 19.53 8.67
N VAL A 212 -4.96 19.76 9.65
CA VAL A 212 -3.88 20.75 9.50
C VAL A 212 -2.97 20.45 8.33
N ILE A 213 -2.64 19.17 8.09
CA ILE A 213 -1.75 18.77 7.00
C ILE A 213 -2.50 18.81 5.65
N LEU A 214 -3.71 18.28 5.60
CA LEU A 214 -4.50 18.10 4.39
C LEU A 214 -4.84 19.44 3.71
N PHE A 215 -5.22 20.47 4.49
CA PHE A 215 -5.50 21.79 3.95
C PHE A 215 -4.27 22.50 3.35
N GLY A 216 -3.05 22.04 3.66
CA GLY A 216 -1.82 22.48 3.02
C GLY A 216 -1.55 21.87 1.63
N GLY A 217 -2.40 20.92 1.19
CA GLY A 217 -2.33 20.26 -0.11
C GLY A 217 -1.11 19.35 -0.28
N ILE A 218 -0.85 18.95 -1.53
CA ILE A 218 0.20 17.96 -1.87
C ILE A 218 1.60 18.37 -1.37
N LYS A 219 1.91 19.65 -1.36
CA LYS A 219 3.23 20.14 -0.90
C LYS A 219 3.43 19.87 0.59
N ARG A 220 2.41 20.11 1.42
CA ARG A 220 2.50 19.86 2.86
C ARG A 220 2.48 18.36 3.16
N ILE A 221 1.63 17.59 2.47
CA ILE A 221 1.61 16.13 2.57
C ILE A 221 2.99 15.57 2.20
N GLY A 222 3.57 16.01 1.08
CA GLY A 222 4.90 15.59 0.64
C GLY A 222 6.01 15.95 1.63
N ALA A 223 5.98 17.16 2.19
CA ALA A 223 6.98 17.60 3.18
C ALA A 223 6.90 16.82 4.51
N VAL A 224 5.70 16.40 4.92
CA VAL A 224 5.50 15.53 6.09
C VAL A 224 5.95 14.11 5.77
N ALA A 225 5.53 13.56 4.63
CA ALA A 225 5.87 12.20 4.19
C ALA A 225 7.39 12.02 4.01
N GLU A 226 8.08 13.01 3.42
CA GLU A 226 9.53 13.00 3.20
C GLU A 226 10.33 12.82 4.48
N LYS A 227 9.82 13.34 5.62
CA LYS A 227 10.47 13.22 6.92
C LYS A 227 10.01 11.98 7.68
N LEU A 228 8.70 11.73 7.68
CA LEU A 228 8.09 10.73 8.54
C LEU A 228 8.32 9.31 8.02
N VAL A 229 8.21 9.10 6.69
CA VAL A 229 8.33 7.74 6.11
C VAL A 229 9.72 7.13 6.33
N PRO A 230 10.84 7.80 6.08
CA PRO A 230 12.15 7.21 6.40
C PRO A 230 12.34 6.93 7.89
N VAL A 231 11.92 7.86 8.76
CA VAL A 231 12.08 7.72 10.22
C VAL A 231 11.29 6.50 10.73
N MET A 232 10.00 6.40 10.39
CA MET A 232 9.16 5.28 10.82
C MET A 232 9.66 3.94 10.29
N SER A 233 10.10 3.92 9.01
CA SER A 233 10.62 2.71 8.38
C SER A 233 11.91 2.23 9.03
N ILE A 234 12.88 3.13 9.25
CA ILE A 234 14.16 2.79 9.90
C ILE A 234 13.91 2.32 11.33
N PHE A 235 13.03 3.00 12.08
CA PHE A 235 12.66 2.62 13.42
C PHE A 235 12.10 1.18 13.46
N TYR A 236 11.14 0.88 12.58
CA TYR A 236 10.57 -0.46 12.48
C TYR A 236 11.61 -1.53 12.06
N ILE A 237 12.43 -1.23 11.05
CA ILE A 237 13.48 -2.12 10.54
C ILE A 237 14.47 -2.50 11.66
N ILE A 238 14.95 -1.53 12.43
CA ILE A 238 15.92 -1.77 13.50
C ILE A 238 15.35 -2.76 14.53
N PHE A 239 14.13 -2.53 15.03
CA PHE A 239 13.53 -3.41 16.03
C PHE A 239 13.18 -4.79 15.46
N ALA A 240 12.71 -4.87 14.22
CA ALA A 240 12.48 -6.14 13.54
C ALA A 240 13.79 -6.96 13.41
N LEU A 241 14.88 -6.31 13.01
CA LEU A 241 16.20 -6.96 12.91
C LEU A 241 16.70 -7.45 14.29
N VAL A 242 16.46 -6.70 15.37
CA VAL A 242 16.83 -7.16 16.72
C VAL A 242 16.11 -8.46 17.07
N VAL A 243 14.81 -8.59 16.78
CA VAL A 243 14.08 -9.84 17.01
C VAL A 243 14.61 -10.97 16.14
N ILE A 244 14.81 -10.72 14.84
CA ILE A 244 15.28 -11.73 13.89
C ILE A 244 16.66 -12.25 14.28
N PHE A 245 17.62 -11.35 14.59
CA PHE A 245 18.96 -11.74 15.00
C PHE A 245 19.03 -12.30 16.42
N GLY A 246 18.13 -11.88 17.31
CA GLY A 246 17.95 -12.51 18.63
C GLY A 246 17.54 -13.99 18.51
N HIS A 247 16.90 -14.36 17.41
CA HIS A 247 16.50 -15.73 17.09
C HIS A 247 17.25 -16.26 15.85
N VAL A 248 18.54 -15.95 15.70
CA VAL A 248 19.34 -16.26 14.50
C VAL A 248 19.27 -17.74 14.09
N GLY A 249 19.20 -18.67 15.04
CA GLY A 249 19.07 -20.11 14.79
C GLY A 249 17.78 -20.49 14.04
N ASN A 250 16.75 -19.64 14.10
CA ASN A 250 15.46 -19.88 13.46
C ASN A 250 15.36 -19.29 12.03
N ILE A 251 16.35 -18.53 11.57
CA ILE A 251 16.32 -17.91 10.23
C ILE A 251 16.27 -18.99 9.13
N GLY A 252 17.17 -19.97 9.17
CA GLY A 252 17.17 -21.09 8.22
C GLY A 252 15.86 -21.89 8.24
N PRO A 253 15.42 -22.37 9.41
CA PRO A 253 14.10 -23.00 9.55
C PRO A 253 12.92 -22.15 9.08
N ALA A 254 12.92 -20.82 9.28
CA ALA A 254 11.88 -19.91 8.80
C ALA A 254 11.78 -19.93 7.27
N PHE A 255 12.90 -19.76 6.56
CA PHE A 255 12.91 -19.89 5.10
C PHE A 255 12.51 -21.31 4.67
N GLY A 256 12.97 -22.35 5.35
CA GLY A 256 12.56 -23.74 5.11
C GLY A 256 11.03 -23.89 5.19
N LYS A 257 10.39 -23.35 6.23
CA LYS A 257 8.91 -23.34 6.38
C LYS A 257 8.24 -22.60 5.22
N ILE A 258 8.71 -21.41 4.85
CA ILE A 258 8.13 -20.60 3.77
C ILE A 258 8.15 -21.39 2.45
N PHE A 259 9.32 -21.92 2.03
CA PHE A 259 9.43 -22.62 0.75
C PHE A 259 8.73 -23.98 0.73
N ALA A 260 8.83 -24.75 1.82
CA ALA A 260 8.20 -26.07 1.91
C ALA A 260 6.66 -25.99 1.83
N THR A 261 6.06 -24.91 2.34
CA THR A 261 4.59 -24.76 2.37
C THR A 261 4.01 -23.91 1.25
N ALA A 262 4.87 -23.27 0.46
CA ALA A 262 4.43 -22.43 -0.67
C ALA A 262 3.65 -23.21 -1.75
N PHE A 263 3.95 -24.50 -1.92
CA PHE A 263 3.40 -25.36 -2.98
C PHE A 263 2.71 -26.63 -2.46
N THR A 264 2.72 -26.87 -1.16
CA THR A 264 2.12 -28.06 -0.56
C THR A 264 0.70 -27.78 -0.08
N PRO A 265 -0.29 -28.66 -0.42
CA PRO A 265 -1.66 -28.50 0.04
C PRO A 265 -1.86 -28.65 1.56
N LYS A 266 -0.91 -29.31 2.24
CA LYS A 266 -0.94 -29.55 3.68
C LYS A 266 0.04 -28.59 4.35
N ALA A 267 -0.48 -27.52 4.93
CA ALA A 267 0.29 -26.70 5.83
C ALA A 267 0.72 -27.49 7.05
N LEU A 268 1.94 -27.43 7.32
CA LEU A 268 2.79 -27.86 8.44
C LEU A 268 2.13 -28.22 9.74
N GLY A 269 2.61 -29.37 10.24
CA GLY A 269 2.60 -29.75 11.66
C GLY A 269 1.24 -30.13 12.18
N GLY A 270 0.90 -31.37 11.96
CA GLY A 270 0.15 -32.26 12.84
C GLY A 270 -0.99 -31.64 13.62
N ALA A 271 -1.95 -31.16 13.18
CA ALA A 271 -3.29 -30.92 13.67
C ALA A 271 -3.95 -29.81 12.84
N ALA A 272 -4.88 -30.19 12.01
CA ALA A 272 -6.08 -29.43 11.68
C ALA A 272 -5.96 -28.09 10.93
N SER A 273 -4.82 -27.56 10.54
CA SER A 273 -4.81 -26.39 9.65
C SER A 273 -4.95 -26.84 8.19
N GLY A 274 -6.17 -27.18 7.78
CA GLY A 274 -6.54 -27.49 6.40
C GLY A 274 -6.49 -26.28 5.48
N ILE A 275 -5.46 -25.42 5.59
CA ILE A 275 -5.24 -24.30 4.69
C ILE A 275 -4.93 -24.91 3.32
N ALA A 276 -5.89 -24.78 2.41
CA ALA A 276 -5.72 -25.21 1.05
C ALA A 276 -4.66 -24.35 0.34
N LEU A 277 -3.90 -24.95 -0.59
CA LEU A 277 -2.94 -24.23 -1.42
C LEU A 277 -3.56 -22.95 -2.06
N LYS A 278 -4.83 -23.04 -2.45
CA LYS A 278 -5.58 -21.87 -2.95
C LYS A 278 -5.55 -20.69 -1.95
N GLN A 279 -5.76 -20.95 -0.66
CA GLN A 279 -5.75 -19.90 0.37
C GLN A 279 -4.35 -19.32 0.55
N THR A 280 -3.32 -20.16 0.55
CA THR A 280 -1.92 -19.72 0.62
C THR A 280 -1.58 -18.75 -0.52
N ILE A 281 -1.95 -19.10 -1.74
CA ILE A 281 -1.74 -18.25 -2.92
C ILE A 281 -2.55 -16.95 -2.80
N VAL A 282 -3.84 -17.06 -2.54
CA VAL A 282 -4.76 -15.90 -2.50
C VAL A 282 -4.36 -14.91 -1.42
N TRP A 283 -4.07 -15.38 -0.20
CA TRP A 283 -3.68 -14.48 0.88
C TRP A 283 -2.32 -13.84 0.66
N GLY A 284 -1.34 -14.56 0.13
CA GLY A 284 -0.06 -13.99 -0.23
C GLY A 284 -0.16 -12.88 -1.28
N LEU A 285 -0.82 -13.16 -2.41
CA LEU A 285 -1.02 -12.21 -3.50
C LEU A 285 -1.86 -11.00 -3.06
N ARG A 286 -2.99 -11.24 -2.38
CA ARG A 286 -3.91 -10.18 -1.94
C ARG A 286 -3.25 -9.24 -0.94
N ARG A 287 -2.48 -9.78 0.03
CA ARG A 287 -1.80 -8.94 1.02
C ARG A 287 -0.60 -8.20 0.46
N SER A 288 0.10 -8.76 -0.52
CA SER A 288 1.10 -8.02 -1.29
C SER A 288 0.48 -6.81 -1.99
N ALA A 289 -0.60 -7.03 -2.71
CA ALA A 289 -1.31 -5.96 -3.43
C ALA A 289 -1.91 -4.89 -2.51
N PHE A 290 -2.42 -5.31 -1.35
CA PHE A 290 -2.94 -4.40 -0.34
C PHE A 290 -1.84 -3.52 0.27
N SER A 291 -0.63 -4.07 0.44
CA SER A 291 0.52 -3.34 0.96
C SER A 291 1.10 -2.38 -0.07
N ASN A 292 1.56 -2.89 -1.22
CA ASN A 292 2.29 -2.09 -2.20
C ASN A 292 1.42 -1.37 -3.25
N GLU A 293 0.12 -1.63 -3.28
CA GLU A 293 -0.85 -1.02 -4.20
C GLU A 293 -0.53 -1.20 -5.71
N ALA A 294 0.35 -2.13 -6.10
CA ALA A 294 0.66 -2.36 -7.50
C ALA A 294 -0.54 -2.98 -8.24
N GLY A 295 -0.97 -2.35 -9.31
CA GLY A 295 -2.17 -2.71 -10.07
C GLY A 295 -3.41 -1.94 -9.66
N LEU A 296 -3.40 -1.24 -8.52
CA LEU A 296 -4.51 -0.38 -8.10
C LEU A 296 -4.50 1.00 -8.79
N GLY A 297 -3.34 1.47 -9.27
CA GLY A 297 -3.19 2.76 -9.93
C GLY A 297 -3.16 3.98 -9.00
N SER A 298 -3.35 3.79 -7.70
CA SER A 298 -3.43 4.85 -6.68
C SER A 298 -2.14 5.67 -6.58
N ALA A 299 -1.00 5.01 -6.40
CA ALA A 299 0.30 5.68 -6.24
C ALA A 299 0.71 6.53 -7.46
N ALA A 300 0.24 6.17 -8.66
CA ALA A 300 0.44 6.95 -9.88
C ALA A 300 -0.06 8.40 -9.75
N ILE A 301 -1.06 8.64 -8.88
CA ILE A 301 -1.62 9.97 -8.59
C ILE A 301 -0.59 10.85 -7.85
N ALA A 302 0.11 10.29 -6.85
CA ALA A 302 1.15 11.03 -6.12
C ALA A 302 2.37 11.29 -7.02
N HIS A 303 2.81 10.27 -7.76
CA HIS A 303 3.96 10.38 -8.66
C HIS A 303 3.76 11.40 -9.77
N ALA A 304 2.53 11.64 -10.21
CA ALA A 304 2.22 12.63 -11.25
C ALA A 304 2.74 14.04 -10.93
N ALA A 305 2.80 14.39 -9.65
CA ALA A 305 3.22 15.71 -9.19
C ALA A 305 4.75 15.89 -9.17
N ALA A 306 5.54 14.86 -9.42
CA ALA A 306 7.01 14.93 -9.39
C ALA A 306 7.56 15.90 -10.42
N ASP A 307 8.52 16.74 -10.03
CA ASP A 307 9.28 17.56 -10.96
C ASP A 307 10.31 16.72 -11.70
N THR A 308 9.92 16.17 -12.81
CA THR A 308 10.76 15.34 -13.66
C THR A 308 10.45 15.52 -15.13
N LYS A 309 11.49 15.43 -15.95
CA LYS A 309 11.38 15.47 -17.42
C LYS A 309 11.25 14.06 -18.02
N SER A 310 11.63 13.03 -17.27
CA SER A 310 11.67 11.65 -17.77
C SER A 310 10.61 10.78 -17.10
N PRO A 311 9.60 10.29 -17.86
CA PRO A 311 8.61 9.32 -17.35
C PRO A 311 9.28 8.05 -16.81
N VAL A 312 10.31 7.56 -17.50
CA VAL A 312 11.04 6.35 -17.12
C VAL A 312 11.80 6.54 -15.81
N GLN A 313 12.46 7.69 -15.64
CA GLN A 313 13.19 7.97 -14.39
C GLN A 313 12.25 7.99 -13.19
N GLN A 314 11.05 8.57 -13.32
CA GLN A 314 10.07 8.49 -12.24
C GLN A 314 9.50 7.08 -12.09
N GLY A 315 9.34 6.33 -13.17
CA GLY A 315 8.94 4.93 -13.14
C GLY A 315 9.87 4.05 -12.28
N LEU A 316 11.19 4.34 -12.28
CA LEU A 316 12.15 3.61 -11.44
C LEU A 316 11.85 3.77 -9.93
N TYR A 317 11.29 4.90 -9.52
CA TYR A 317 10.82 5.06 -8.13
C TYR A 317 9.66 4.12 -7.81
N GLY A 318 8.82 3.75 -8.80
CA GLY A 318 7.80 2.71 -8.62
C GLY A 318 8.39 1.32 -8.34
N ILE A 319 9.54 0.96 -8.98
CA ILE A 319 10.27 -0.27 -8.65
C ILE A 319 10.79 -0.20 -7.20
N PHE A 320 11.40 0.91 -6.82
CA PHE A 320 11.93 1.12 -5.47
C PHE A 320 10.80 1.07 -4.43
N GLU A 321 9.66 1.69 -4.69
CA GLU A 321 8.50 1.72 -3.79
C GLU A 321 8.04 0.31 -3.42
N VAL A 322 7.78 -0.56 -4.40
CA VAL A 322 7.35 -1.94 -4.16
C VAL A 322 8.44 -2.76 -3.47
N PHE A 323 9.72 -2.52 -3.82
CA PHE A 323 10.85 -3.17 -3.16
C PHE A 323 10.91 -2.79 -1.68
N ALA A 324 10.88 -1.51 -1.35
CA ALA A 324 10.97 -1.03 0.03
C ALA A 324 9.77 -1.49 0.87
N ASP A 325 8.56 -1.34 0.32
CA ASP A 325 7.33 -1.71 1.00
C ASP A 325 7.24 -3.21 1.27
N THR A 326 7.35 -4.03 0.24
CA THR A 326 7.00 -5.44 0.34
C THR A 326 8.22 -6.34 0.50
N ILE A 327 9.25 -6.19 -0.34
CA ILE A 327 10.44 -7.05 -0.23
C ILE A 327 11.22 -6.75 1.05
N VAL A 328 11.25 -5.49 1.52
CA VAL A 328 11.93 -5.16 2.76
C VAL A 328 10.98 -5.24 3.96
N ILE A 329 9.99 -4.35 4.07
CA ILE A 329 9.21 -4.19 5.31
C ILE A 329 8.31 -5.41 5.59
N CYS A 330 7.54 -5.90 4.60
CA CYS A 330 6.70 -7.09 4.83
C CYS A 330 7.53 -8.35 5.10
N THR A 331 8.71 -8.50 4.46
CA THR A 331 9.61 -9.62 4.75
C THR A 331 10.13 -9.56 6.18
N LEU A 332 10.52 -8.39 6.66
CA LEU A 332 10.96 -8.23 8.04
C LEU A 332 9.85 -8.55 9.03
N THR A 333 8.63 -8.10 8.77
CA THR A 333 7.45 -8.47 9.59
C THR A 333 7.25 -9.99 9.60
N ALA A 334 7.27 -10.62 8.43
CA ALA A 334 7.10 -12.07 8.32
C ALA A 334 8.20 -12.85 9.06
N LEU A 335 9.45 -12.46 8.88
CA LEU A 335 10.57 -13.09 9.56
C LEU A 335 10.55 -12.84 11.07
N THR A 336 10.15 -11.64 11.52
CA THR A 336 9.96 -11.35 12.94
C THR A 336 8.98 -12.34 13.58
N ILE A 337 7.82 -12.59 12.93
CA ILE A 337 6.82 -13.54 13.42
C ILE A 337 7.34 -14.98 13.37
N ILE A 338 7.92 -15.41 12.25
CA ILE A 338 8.28 -16.81 12.04
C ILE A 338 9.52 -17.20 12.86
N CYS A 339 10.53 -16.31 12.96
CA CYS A 339 11.74 -16.57 13.72
C CYS A 339 11.52 -16.54 15.23
N SER A 340 10.62 -15.69 15.73
CA SER A 340 10.32 -15.60 17.16
C SER A 340 9.71 -16.89 17.74
N GLY A 341 9.12 -17.74 16.89
CA GLY A 341 8.54 -19.01 17.32
C GLY A 341 7.23 -18.87 18.08
N VAL A 342 6.56 -17.71 18.01
CA VAL A 342 5.24 -17.53 18.64
C VAL A 342 4.20 -18.47 18.06
N ASP A 343 3.26 -18.88 18.88
CA ASP A 343 2.14 -19.72 18.46
C ASP A 343 1.21 -18.94 17.53
N ILE A 344 0.86 -19.58 16.42
CA ILE A 344 -0.01 -18.99 15.39
C ILE A 344 -1.30 -19.80 15.32
N THR A 345 -2.43 -19.16 15.61
CA THR A 345 -3.74 -19.76 15.38
C THR A 345 -4.11 -19.63 13.91
N PHE A 346 -3.79 -20.67 13.12
CA PHE A 346 -4.08 -20.67 11.68
C PHE A 346 -5.58 -20.73 11.39
N GLY A 347 -5.99 -20.08 10.30
CA GLY A 347 -7.38 -20.02 9.84
C GLY A 347 -8.22 -18.93 10.50
N GLN A 348 -7.65 -18.15 11.42
CA GLN A 348 -8.34 -17.04 12.08
C GLN A 348 -7.75 -15.69 11.67
N LYS A 349 -8.61 -14.66 11.61
CA LYS A 349 -8.17 -13.28 11.40
C LYS A 349 -7.39 -12.83 12.65
N VAL A 350 -6.28 -12.15 12.43
CA VAL A 350 -5.44 -11.55 13.47
C VAL A 350 -5.31 -10.05 13.25
N GLY A 351 -5.16 -9.30 14.33
CA GLY A 351 -4.85 -7.87 14.31
C GLY A 351 -3.36 -7.62 14.58
N SER A 352 -3.07 -6.73 15.53
CA SER A 352 -1.71 -6.41 16.00
C SER A 352 -1.14 -7.42 17.00
N GLU A 353 -1.97 -8.28 17.59
CA GLU A 353 -1.59 -9.20 18.66
C GLU A 353 -0.48 -10.16 18.26
N LEU A 354 -0.51 -10.69 17.03
CA LEU A 354 0.50 -11.66 16.56
C LEU A 354 1.89 -11.04 16.45
N ILE A 355 2.00 -9.87 15.86
CA ILE A 355 3.30 -9.17 15.75
C ILE A 355 3.76 -8.63 17.10
N THR A 356 2.82 -8.20 17.97
CA THR A 356 3.13 -7.79 19.35
C THR A 356 3.72 -8.94 20.15
N ALA A 357 3.13 -10.14 20.07
CA ALA A 357 3.68 -11.34 20.69
C ALA A 357 5.09 -11.66 20.18
N ALA A 358 5.34 -11.50 18.87
CA ALA A 358 6.65 -11.71 18.29
C ALA A 358 7.71 -10.73 18.84
N PHE A 359 7.41 -9.44 18.95
CA PHE A 359 8.30 -8.47 19.58
C PHE A 359 8.47 -8.72 21.10
N ALA A 360 7.43 -9.21 21.76
CA ALA A 360 7.47 -9.48 23.18
C ALA A 360 8.48 -10.57 23.56
N THR A 361 8.87 -11.46 22.65
CA THR A 361 9.88 -12.49 22.88
C THR A 361 11.26 -11.91 23.21
N MET A 362 11.58 -10.71 22.70
CA MET A 362 12.84 -10.02 22.97
C MET A 362 12.72 -8.85 23.95
N PHE A 363 11.59 -8.13 23.90
CA PHE A 363 11.48 -6.86 24.63
C PHE A 363 10.49 -6.92 25.80
N GLY A 364 9.76 -8.03 25.96
CA GLY A 364 8.68 -8.16 26.94
C GLY A 364 7.36 -7.48 26.48
N GLN A 365 6.25 -7.93 27.06
CA GLN A 365 4.90 -7.56 26.61
C GLN A 365 4.62 -6.05 26.62
N LYS A 366 4.98 -5.37 27.72
CA LYS A 366 4.69 -3.94 27.87
C LYS A 366 5.38 -3.08 26.82
N PHE A 367 6.69 -3.32 26.60
CA PHE A 367 7.43 -2.59 25.58
C PHE A 367 6.91 -2.91 24.18
N ALA A 368 6.68 -4.19 23.88
CA ALA A 368 6.19 -4.63 22.57
C ALA A 368 4.84 -3.99 22.21
N SER A 369 3.89 -3.93 23.18
CA SER A 369 2.58 -3.29 22.96
C SER A 369 2.73 -1.80 22.64
N VAL A 370 3.56 -1.05 23.38
CA VAL A 370 3.80 0.38 23.09
C VAL A 370 4.51 0.56 21.76
N PHE A 371 5.54 -0.26 21.47
CA PHE A 371 6.29 -0.17 20.22
C PHE A 371 5.40 -0.42 19.00
N VAL A 372 4.58 -1.48 19.03
CA VAL A 372 3.68 -1.82 17.92
C VAL A 372 2.60 -0.75 17.75
N ALA A 373 2.05 -0.22 18.86
CA ALA A 373 1.10 0.88 18.80
C ALA A 373 1.70 2.13 18.14
N LEU A 374 2.93 2.52 18.52
CA LEU A 374 3.64 3.64 17.90
C LEU A 374 3.94 3.39 16.41
N ALA A 375 4.39 2.18 16.06
CA ALA A 375 4.65 1.80 14.68
C ALA A 375 3.37 1.88 13.84
N LEU A 376 2.28 1.26 14.30
CA LEU A 376 0.99 1.31 13.61
C LEU A 376 0.42 2.72 13.53
N MET A 377 0.56 3.52 14.60
CA MET A 377 0.14 4.91 14.57
C MET A 377 0.87 5.70 13.48
N LEU A 378 2.19 5.58 13.37
CA LEU A 378 2.97 6.29 12.37
C LEU A 378 2.64 5.81 10.95
N PHE A 379 2.59 4.49 10.74
CA PHE A 379 2.33 3.88 9.44
C PHE A 379 0.91 4.18 8.95
N ALA A 380 -0.09 3.96 9.79
CA ALA A 380 -1.48 4.22 9.44
C ALA A 380 -1.78 5.72 9.26
N PHE A 381 -1.18 6.59 10.08
CA PHE A 381 -1.32 8.04 9.94
C PHE A 381 -0.83 8.53 8.59
N THR A 382 0.34 8.07 8.14
CA THR A 382 0.87 8.43 6.82
C THR A 382 0.00 7.88 5.70
N THR A 383 -0.56 6.67 5.86
CA THR A 383 -1.49 6.08 4.89
C THR A 383 -2.76 6.91 4.73
N ILE A 384 -3.33 7.43 5.83
CA ILE A 384 -4.49 8.34 5.78
C ILE A 384 -4.15 9.59 4.96
N LEU A 385 -2.97 10.19 5.16
CA LEU A 385 -2.53 11.36 4.40
C LEU A 385 -2.41 11.06 2.90
N GLY A 386 -1.80 9.94 2.52
CA GLY A 386 -1.62 9.55 1.12
C GLY A 386 -2.97 9.26 0.43
N TRP A 387 -3.84 8.50 1.07
CA TRP A 387 -5.16 8.17 0.52
C TRP A 387 -6.10 9.38 0.47
N SER A 388 -5.96 10.34 1.39
CA SER A 388 -6.71 11.61 1.31
C SER A 388 -6.38 12.38 0.02
N LEU A 389 -5.11 12.35 -0.40
CA LEU A 389 -4.69 12.92 -1.68
C LEU A 389 -5.32 12.17 -2.86
N TYR A 390 -5.29 10.82 -2.85
CA TYR A 390 -5.84 10.01 -3.93
C TYR A 390 -7.33 10.27 -4.13
N GLY A 391 -8.12 10.18 -3.07
CA GLY A 391 -9.54 10.46 -3.11
C GLY A 391 -9.85 11.91 -3.53
N SER A 392 -9.12 12.89 -2.97
CA SER A 392 -9.30 14.30 -3.33
C SER A 392 -9.02 14.56 -4.82
N ARG A 393 -7.99 13.93 -5.41
CA ARG A 393 -7.67 14.07 -6.84
C ARG A 393 -8.69 13.37 -7.73
N CYS A 394 -9.24 12.24 -7.31
CA CYS A 394 -10.33 11.56 -8.02
C CYS A 394 -11.60 12.42 -8.02
N VAL A 395 -12.00 12.95 -6.86
CA VAL A 395 -13.18 13.85 -6.77
C VAL A 395 -12.93 15.16 -7.52
N GLN A 396 -11.71 15.69 -7.51
CA GLN A 396 -11.34 16.85 -8.31
C GLN A 396 -11.53 16.61 -9.81
N TYR A 397 -11.15 15.43 -10.31
CA TYR A 397 -11.32 15.04 -11.71
C TYR A 397 -12.82 14.95 -12.09
N LEU A 398 -13.66 14.39 -11.20
CA LEU A 398 -15.10 14.21 -11.45
C LEU A 398 -15.91 15.51 -11.36
N PHE A 399 -15.65 16.31 -10.33
CA PHE A 399 -16.54 17.41 -9.91
C PHE A 399 -15.83 18.76 -9.73
N GLY A 400 -14.53 18.79 -9.95
CA GLY A 400 -13.72 20.01 -9.84
C GLY A 400 -13.25 20.33 -8.40
N LEU A 401 -12.47 21.43 -8.30
CA LEU A 401 -11.77 21.80 -7.07
C LEU A 401 -12.67 22.14 -5.89
N LYS A 402 -13.86 22.73 -6.12
CA LYS A 402 -14.78 23.13 -5.03
C LYS A 402 -15.30 21.90 -4.30
N VAL A 403 -15.76 20.89 -5.04
CA VAL A 403 -16.29 19.64 -4.47
C VAL A 403 -15.20 18.83 -3.81
N SER A 404 -13.97 18.85 -4.36
CA SER A 404 -12.82 18.21 -3.74
C SER A 404 -12.50 18.77 -2.34
N LYS A 405 -12.74 20.07 -2.08
CA LYS A 405 -12.60 20.62 -0.73
C LYS A 405 -13.68 20.11 0.24
N VAL A 406 -14.92 20.00 -0.23
CA VAL A 406 -16.00 19.40 0.57
C VAL A 406 -15.67 17.95 0.92
N TYR A 407 -15.16 17.19 -0.06
CA TYR A 407 -14.69 15.83 0.15
C TYR A 407 -13.60 15.75 1.23
N GLN A 408 -12.63 16.69 1.25
CA GLN A 408 -11.57 16.73 2.27
C GLN A 408 -12.16 16.94 3.68
N VAL A 409 -13.15 17.81 3.83
CA VAL A 409 -13.84 18.01 5.13
C VAL A 409 -14.56 16.73 5.54
N LEU A 410 -15.30 16.09 4.64
CA LEU A 410 -15.96 14.80 4.92
C LEU A 410 -14.93 13.73 5.30
N PHE A 411 -13.80 13.69 4.61
CA PHE A 411 -12.72 12.74 4.90
C PHE A 411 -12.19 12.90 6.33
N ILE A 412 -12.03 14.14 6.81
CA ILE A 412 -11.60 14.43 8.19
C ILE A 412 -12.66 14.00 9.20
N ILE A 413 -13.95 14.25 8.93
CA ILE A 413 -15.05 13.83 9.82
C ILE A 413 -15.09 12.30 9.94
N ILE A 414 -14.91 11.60 8.83
CA ILE A 414 -14.92 10.13 8.78
C ILE A 414 -13.76 9.52 9.59
N VAL A 415 -12.65 10.22 9.79
CA VAL A 415 -11.58 9.79 10.71
C VAL A 415 -12.15 9.56 12.12
N VAL A 416 -12.96 10.49 12.63
CA VAL A 416 -13.57 10.35 13.96
C VAL A 416 -14.57 9.20 14.00
N VAL A 417 -15.36 9.02 12.92
CA VAL A 417 -16.30 7.90 12.81
C VAL A 417 -15.53 6.57 12.83
N GLY A 418 -14.44 6.47 12.07
CA GLY A 418 -13.59 5.28 12.01
C GLY A 418 -12.94 4.90 13.33
N ALA A 419 -12.71 5.88 14.23
CA ALA A 419 -12.16 5.64 15.56
C ALA A 419 -13.15 4.96 16.51
N VAL A 420 -14.46 5.20 16.36
CA VAL A 420 -15.49 4.76 17.32
C VAL A 420 -16.40 3.64 16.79
N ALA A 421 -16.45 3.43 15.47
CA ALA A 421 -17.35 2.45 14.84
C ALA A 421 -16.75 1.03 14.85
N SER A 422 -17.63 0.03 14.97
CA SER A 422 -17.30 -1.35 14.62
C SER A 422 -17.38 -1.51 13.10
N LEU A 423 -16.30 -1.96 12.47
CA LEU A 423 -16.10 -1.72 11.03
C LEU A 423 -16.15 -2.96 10.13
N ASP A 424 -16.55 -4.15 10.60
CA ASP A 424 -16.45 -5.38 9.80
C ASP A 424 -17.09 -5.26 8.41
N VAL A 425 -18.32 -4.76 8.33
CA VAL A 425 -19.02 -4.58 7.04
C VAL A 425 -18.39 -3.46 6.20
N VAL A 426 -17.95 -2.36 6.86
CA VAL A 426 -17.32 -1.22 6.17
C VAL A 426 -15.98 -1.63 5.57
N TRP A 427 -15.21 -2.45 6.27
CA TRP A 427 -13.97 -3.03 5.79
C TRP A 427 -14.18 -3.84 4.51
N ASP A 428 -15.16 -4.75 4.54
CA ASP A 428 -15.41 -5.65 3.42
C ASP A 428 -15.92 -4.89 2.19
N ILE A 429 -16.78 -3.87 2.39
CA ILE A 429 -17.25 -3.00 1.30
C ILE A 429 -16.08 -2.20 0.72
N ALA A 430 -15.29 -1.56 1.57
CA ALA A 430 -14.16 -0.75 1.13
C ALA A 430 -13.09 -1.57 0.41
N ASP A 431 -12.82 -2.78 0.87
CA ASP A 431 -11.91 -3.72 0.23
C ASP A 431 -12.44 -4.16 -1.15
N THR A 432 -13.76 -4.28 -1.31
CA THR A 432 -14.38 -4.56 -2.61
C THR A 432 -14.14 -3.42 -3.61
N PHE A 433 -14.37 -2.18 -3.20
CA PHE A 433 -14.10 -1.03 -4.07
C PHE A 433 -12.62 -0.85 -4.38
N ASN A 434 -11.75 -1.20 -3.44
CA ASN A 434 -10.30 -1.24 -3.64
C ASN A 434 -9.91 -2.28 -4.73
N GLY A 435 -10.52 -3.45 -4.71
CA GLY A 435 -10.34 -4.44 -5.79
C GLY A 435 -10.91 -3.98 -7.13
N LEU A 436 -12.09 -3.33 -7.12
CA LEU A 436 -12.76 -2.85 -8.33
C LEU A 436 -11.99 -1.73 -9.04
N MET A 437 -11.28 -0.84 -8.31
CA MET A 437 -10.49 0.23 -8.94
C MET A 437 -9.33 -0.30 -9.79
N ALA A 438 -8.88 -1.51 -9.54
CA ALA A 438 -7.83 -2.13 -10.35
C ALA A 438 -8.30 -2.46 -11.77
N ILE A 439 -9.58 -2.77 -11.98
CA ILE A 439 -10.13 -3.15 -13.28
C ILE A 439 -9.87 -2.07 -14.35
N PRO A 440 -10.34 -0.82 -14.16
CA PRO A 440 -10.07 0.26 -15.11
C PRO A 440 -8.58 0.56 -15.25
N ASN A 441 -7.80 0.38 -14.19
CA ASN A 441 -6.35 0.56 -14.25
C ASN A 441 -5.67 -0.48 -15.15
N PHE A 442 -5.96 -1.78 -14.99
CA PHE A 442 -5.40 -2.83 -15.82
C PHE A 442 -5.81 -2.71 -17.28
N ILE A 443 -7.06 -2.32 -17.58
CA ILE A 443 -7.49 -2.02 -18.95
C ILE A 443 -6.55 -1.00 -19.59
N ALA A 444 -6.29 0.09 -18.90
CA ALA A 444 -5.39 1.15 -19.40
C ALA A 444 -3.93 0.69 -19.51
N LEU A 445 -3.42 -0.05 -18.52
CA LEU A 445 -2.05 -0.57 -18.52
C LEU A 445 -1.79 -1.48 -19.71
N PHE A 446 -2.72 -2.41 -20.02
CA PHE A 446 -2.56 -3.32 -21.15
C PHE A 446 -2.67 -2.58 -22.48
N ALA A 447 -3.64 -1.70 -22.63
CA ALA A 447 -3.82 -0.92 -23.85
C ALA A 447 -2.63 0.02 -24.11
N LEU A 448 -2.03 0.62 -23.07
CA LEU A 448 -0.90 1.54 -23.19
C LEU A 448 0.47 0.88 -22.96
N SER A 449 0.53 -0.45 -22.80
CA SER A 449 1.77 -1.18 -22.57
C SER A 449 2.83 -0.95 -23.65
N GLY A 450 2.40 -0.70 -24.92
CA GLY A 450 3.27 -0.33 -26.03
C GLY A 450 3.99 0.99 -25.82
N VAL A 451 3.32 1.97 -25.19
CA VAL A 451 3.90 3.28 -24.87
C VAL A 451 4.99 3.11 -23.81
N VAL A 452 4.72 2.34 -22.76
CA VAL A 452 5.70 2.04 -21.70
C VAL A 452 6.93 1.36 -22.31
N ALA A 453 6.75 0.31 -23.14
CA ALA A 453 7.85 -0.41 -23.77
C ALA A 453 8.69 0.48 -24.70
N LYS A 454 8.04 1.37 -25.46
CA LYS A 454 8.73 2.36 -26.30
C LYS A 454 9.59 3.30 -25.46
N LEU A 455 9.03 3.93 -24.44
CA LEU A 455 9.76 4.85 -23.57
C LEU A 455 10.92 4.16 -22.83
N THR A 456 10.71 2.94 -22.35
CA THR A 456 11.75 2.12 -21.72
C THR A 456 12.88 1.79 -22.69
N LYS A 457 12.55 1.41 -23.93
CA LYS A 457 13.53 1.12 -24.98
C LYS A 457 14.34 2.38 -25.33
N GLU A 458 13.68 3.51 -25.52
CA GLU A 458 14.34 4.77 -25.84
C GLU A 458 15.29 5.22 -24.71
N TYR A 459 14.91 5.00 -23.45
CA TYR A 459 15.71 5.40 -22.31
C TYR A 459 16.94 4.53 -22.06
N PHE A 460 16.79 3.18 -22.15
CA PHE A 460 17.85 2.26 -21.75
C PHE A 460 18.66 1.65 -22.92
N PHE A 461 18.10 1.61 -24.13
CA PHE A 461 18.64 0.81 -25.21
C PHE A 461 18.87 1.60 -26.51
N ASP A 462 18.49 2.86 -26.58
CA ASP A 462 18.73 3.72 -27.76
C ASP A 462 20.01 4.52 -27.55
N LYS A 463 21.12 4.04 -28.16
CA LYS A 463 22.46 4.66 -28.03
C LYS A 463 22.51 6.11 -28.53
N ASN A 464 21.66 6.52 -29.47
CA ASN A 464 21.69 7.84 -30.09
C ASN A 464 21.11 8.97 -29.19
N LYS A 465 20.50 8.63 -28.06
CA LYS A 465 19.93 9.59 -27.10
C LYS A 465 20.69 9.68 -25.75
N LEU A 466 21.68 8.81 -25.55
CA LEU A 466 22.50 8.80 -24.32
C LEU A 466 23.62 9.85 -24.30
N THR A 467 23.77 10.62 -25.40
CA THR A 467 24.82 11.65 -25.59
C THR A 467 24.27 13.07 -25.66
N LYS A 468 23.04 13.31 -25.21
CA LYS A 468 22.49 14.68 -25.10
C LYS A 468 22.03 14.98 -23.68
#